data_b39fddb0133fdb6203391e461ea661a6
#
_entry.id   b39fddb0133fdb6203391e461ea661a6
#
_cell.length_a   1.000
_cell.length_b   1.000
_cell.length_c   1.000
_cell.angle_alpha   90.00
_cell.angle_beta   90.00
_cell.angle_gamma   90.00
#
_symmetry.space_group_name_H-M   'P 1'
#
loop_
_entity.id
_entity.type
_entity.pdbx_description
1 polymer ?
#
loop_
_entity_poly.entity_id
_entity_poly.type
_entity_poly.pdbx_seq_one_letter_code
_entity_poly.pdbx_strand_id
1 'polypeptide(L)'
;MPAVVSDDSVRMDGVSLGLVATPASPRPNCTTDSEEDTVNGGMHTFNQTHMRKAFQLMNELRSKKMLCDVQLVAGSVEVPAHRVVLASCSPYFCAMFTGDMSESKAHQVEIREVDGQTLRNLIDYIYTAEIEVTEDNVQVLLPAASLLQLMDVRQVCCEFLQSQLHPTNCLGIRAFADVHTCTELLSQAHAYAEQHFTDVVQGEEFLALSLQQVCSLISSDKLTVSTEEKVFEAMIAWIKHDKPARLEHMPRLMEHVRLPLLSRDYLVQIVEEEALIKNNTTCKDFLIEAMKYHLLPADQRHLIKTDRTRPRTPVSIPKVMIVVGGQAPKAIRSVECYDFQEDRWYQVSDLPSRRCRAGVVSMAGQVYAVGGFNSSLRERTVDVYDGVRDQWSAVASMQERRSTLGAAVLGDLLYAVGGFNGSIGLSTVEVYNYKTNEWLYVTSMNTRRSSVGVGVVDGKLYAVGGYDGASRQCLSTVEEYDPALDQWCYVADMSTRRSGAGVGVLGGLLYAAGGHDGPLVRKSVEVYDPQTNTWRLVCDMNMCRRNAGVCAINGLLYVIGGDDGSCNLSSVEFYNPATDKWSLIPTNMSNGRSYAGVAVIDKPL
;
A
#
# COMPACT_ATOMS: atom_id res chain seq x y z
N MET A 1 -40.18 -55.41 12.72
CA MET A 1 -41.56 -55.78 12.37
C MET A 1 -42.52 -55.13 13.33
N PRO A 2 -43.69 -54.79 12.95
CA PRO A 2 -44.10 -54.09 11.72
C PRO A 2 -44.79 -52.75 12.05
N ALA A 3 -44.83 -51.79 11.20
CA ALA A 3 -45.84 -51.51 10.16
C ALA A 3 -47.23 -51.14 10.77
N VAL A 4 -47.99 -50.24 10.36
CA VAL A 4 -48.59 -49.89 9.08
C VAL A 4 -49.50 -48.67 9.33
N VAL A 5 -49.44 -47.63 8.52
CA VAL A 5 -50.39 -47.14 7.52
C VAL A 5 -51.75 -46.59 8.04
N SER A 6 -52.18 -45.51 7.71
CA SER A 6 -53.00 -44.94 6.60
C SER A 6 -53.79 -43.74 7.18
N ASP A 7 -54.33 -42.84 6.56
CA ASP A 7 -54.65 -42.40 5.22
C ASP A 7 -55.60 -41.20 5.33
N ASP A 8 -55.51 -40.36 4.34
CA ASP A 8 -56.58 -39.53 3.75
C ASP A 8 -57.36 -38.48 4.60
N SER A 9 -57.30 -37.27 4.25
CA SER A 9 -58.22 -36.55 3.36
C SER A 9 -58.05 -35.03 3.29
N VAL A 10 -57.73 -34.59 2.12
CA VAL A 10 -58.27 -33.47 1.33
C VAL A 10 -59.12 -32.41 2.06
N ARG A 11 -58.66 -31.13 2.02
CA ARG A 11 -59.44 -29.99 1.50
C ARG A 11 -58.56 -28.78 1.20
N MET A 12 -58.72 -28.28 -0.01
CA MET A 12 -58.25 -27.01 -0.52
C MET A 12 -58.88 -25.86 0.24
N ASP A 13 -58.12 -24.78 0.44
CA ASP A 13 -58.41 -23.42 -0.06
C ASP A 13 -57.40 -22.40 0.54
N GLY A 14 -56.97 -21.50 -0.29
CA GLY A 14 -56.33 -20.24 0.18
C GLY A 14 -54.91 -20.00 -0.32
N VAL A 15 -54.75 -19.63 -1.59
CA VAL A 15 -53.52 -19.05 -2.14
C VAL A 15 -53.26 -17.69 -1.47
N SER A 16 -52.19 -17.61 -0.72
CA SER A 16 -51.61 -16.33 -0.32
C SER A 16 -50.14 -16.28 -0.75
N LEU A 17 -49.88 -15.52 -1.79
CA LEU A 17 -48.55 -15.24 -2.30
C LEU A 17 -47.82 -14.33 -1.30
N GLY A 18 -46.98 -14.93 -0.47
CA GLY A 18 -46.00 -14.21 0.35
C GLY A 18 -44.73 -13.93 -0.48
N LEU A 19 -44.61 -12.72 -0.95
CA LEU A 19 -43.35 -12.20 -1.51
C LEU A 19 -42.33 -12.01 -0.39
N VAL A 20 -41.28 -12.82 -0.38
CA VAL A 20 -40.10 -12.65 0.46
C VAL A 20 -39.27 -11.50 -0.13
N ALA A 21 -39.18 -10.41 0.61
CA ALA A 21 -38.32 -9.28 0.29
C ALA A 21 -36.86 -9.65 0.56
N THR A 22 -36.04 -9.60 -0.46
CA THR A 22 -34.58 -9.56 -0.34
C THR A 22 -34.12 -8.15 0.06
N PRO A 23 -33.12 -8.00 0.94
CA PRO A 23 -32.68 -6.69 1.35
C PRO A 23 -31.88 -5.99 0.25
N ALA A 24 -32.24 -4.74 -0.01
CA ALA A 24 -31.58 -3.86 -0.96
C ALA A 24 -30.23 -3.37 -0.42
N SER A 25 -29.23 -3.34 -1.29
CA SER A 25 -27.94 -2.70 -1.08
C SER A 25 -28.06 -1.17 -0.89
N PRO A 26 -27.21 -0.54 -0.10
CA PRO A 26 -27.30 0.91 0.16
C PRO A 26 -26.85 1.74 -1.04
N ARG A 27 -27.62 2.76 -1.35
CA ARG A 27 -27.30 3.82 -2.33
C ARG A 27 -26.47 4.92 -1.63
N PRO A 28 -25.60 5.63 -2.35
CA PRO A 28 -24.90 6.79 -1.80
C PRO A 28 -25.87 7.98 -1.60
N ASN A 29 -25.70 8.65 -0.47
CA ASN A 29 -26.47 9.82 -0.06
C ASN A 29 -26.22 10.99 -1.00
N CYS A 30 -27.29 11.45 -1.63
CA CYS A 30 -27.40 12.80 -2.15
C CYS A 30 -28.44 13.54 -1.30
N THR A 31 -28.01 14.55 -0.58
CA THR A 31 -28.87 15.43 0.19
C THR A 31 -29.62 16.36 -0.77
N THR A 32 -30.95 16.28 -0.78
CA THR A 32 -31.80 17.37 -1.24
C THR A 32 -33.01 17.48 -0.34
N ASP A 33 -33.35 18.74 -0.10
CA ASP A 33 -34.34 19.24 0.80
C ASP A 33 -35.73 18.64 0.61
N SER A 34 -36.42 18.48 1.74
CA SER A 34 -37.79 18.06 1.85
C SER A 34 -38.76 19.14 1.35
N GLU A 35 -39.51 18.85 0.32
CA GLU A 35 -40.83 19.44 0.09
C GLU A 35 -41.87 18.31 0.17
N GLU A 36 -42.82 18.49 1.11
CA GLU A 36 -44.01 17.67 1.25
C GLU A 36 -44.92 17.87 0.05
N ASP A 37 -44.97 16.87 -0.85
CA ASP A 37 -46.02 16.82 -1.87
C ASP A 37 -47.04 15.74 -1.56
N THR A 38 -48.26 16.19 -1.49
CA THR A 38 -49.49 15.46 -1.25
C THR A 38 -49.70 14.30 -2.22
N VAL A 39 -50.01 13.16 -1.65
CA VAL A 39 -50.36 11.89 -2.29
C VAL A 39 -51.52 12.08 -3.29
N ASN A 40 -51.19 12.08 -4.56
CA ASN A 40 -52.13 11.76 -5.62
C ASN A 40 -51.71 10.39 -6.22
N GLY A 41 -52.58 9.39 -6.20
CA GLY A 41 -52.29 8.01 -6.47
C GLY A 41 -51.88 7.68 -7.94
N GLY A 42 -50.76 8.23 -8.36
CA GLY A 42 -50.10 7.91 -9.63
C GLY A 42 -48.84 7.08 -9.44
N MET A 43 -48.67 6.01 -10.18
CA MET A 43 -47.48 5.18 -10.21
C MET A 43 -46.43 5.83 -11.14
N HIS A 44 -45.37 6.40 -10.57
CA HIS A 44 -44.22 6.87 -11.35
C HIS A 44 -43.29 5.72 -11.70
N THR A 45 -43.14 5.43 -13.00
CA THR A 45 -42.19 4.44 -13.49
C THR A 45 -41.10 5.10 -14.31
N PHE A 46 -39.83 4.92 -13.91
CA PHE A 46 -38.68 5.34 -14.69
C PHE A 46 -38.15 4.16 -15.51
N ASN A 47 -38.21 4.26 -16.82
CA ASN A 47 -37.74 3.19 -17.74
C ASN A 47 -36.39 3.57 -18.35
N GLN A 48 -35.30 3.19 -17.69
CA GLN A 48 -33.94 3.43 -18.15
C GLN A 48 -33.65 2.81 -19.54
N THR A 49 -34.30 1.70 -19.88
CA THR A 49 -34.13 1.04 -21.19
C THR A 49 -34.74 1.84 -22.35
N HIS A 50 -35.68 2.74 -22.06
CA HIS A 50 -36.30 3.59 -23.08
C HIS A 50 -35.28 4.56 -23.71
N MET A 51 -34.51 5.24 -22.88
CA MET A 51 -33.47 6.17 -23.37
C MET A 51 -32.38 5.43 -24.16
N ARG A 52 -31.94 4.27 -23.68
CA ARG A 52 -30.94 3.46 -24.37
C ARG A 52 -31.42 3.03 -25.78
N LYS A 53 -32.67 2.54 -25.89
CA LYS A 53 -33.27 2.17 -27.18
C LYS A 53 -33.39 3.37 -28.12
N ALA A 54 -33.77 4.54 -27.61
CA ALA A 54 -33.86 5.75 -28.42
C ALA A 54 -32.52 6.12 -29.03
N PHE A 55 -31.43 6.14 -28.25
CA PHE A 55 -30.09 6.41 -28.75
C PHE A 55 -29.59 5.36 -29.75
N GLN A 56 -29.89 4.07 -29.52
CA GLN A 56 -29.57 3.00 -30.47
C GLN A 56 -30.25 3.26 -31.85
N LEU A 57 -31.54 3.59 -31.84
CA LEU A 57 -32.27 3.91 -33.09
C LEU A 57 -31.72 5.17 -33.76
N MET A 58 -31.37 6.22 -33.00
CA MET A 58 -30.74 7.42 -33.55
C MET A 58 -29.39 7.08 -34.19
N ASN A 59 -28.60 6.19 -33.60
CA ASN A 59 -27.34 5.74 -34.21
C ASN A 59 -27.54 4.91 -35.47
N GLU A 60 -28.58 4.06 -35.53
CA GLU A 60 -28.96 3.34 -36.76
C GLU A 60 -29.41 4.28 -37.86
N LEU A 61 -30.19 5.33 -37.55
CA LEU A 61 -30.58 6.37 -38.51
C LEU A 61 -29.35 7.11 -39.02
N ARG A 62 -28.41 7.47 -38.11
CA ARG A 62 -27.15 8.10 -38.46
C ARG A 62 -26.32 7.26 -39.44
N SER A 63 -26.17 5.95 -39.13
CA SER A 63 -25.38 5.05 -39.98
C SER A 63 -25.95 4.89 -41.38
N LYS A 64 -27.29 5.01 -41.53
CA LYS A 64 -28.01 5.02 -42.80
C LYS A 64 -28.10 6.42 -43.45
N LYS A 65 -27.45 7.43 -42.83
CA LYS A 65 -27.50 8.85 -43.21
C LYS A 65 -28.93 9.43 -43.29
N MET A 66 -29.85 8.87 -42.49
CA MET A 66 -31.23 9.30 -42.40
C MET A 66 -31.39 10.38 -41.34
N LEU A 67 -32.13 11.44 -41.70
CA LEU A 67 -32.41 12.58 -40.83
C LEU A 67 -31.15 13.37 -40.38
N CYS A 68 -29.97 13.06 -40.93
CA CYS A 68 -28.76 13.81 -40.63
C CYS A 68 -28.84 15.21 -41.24
N ASP A 69 -28.71 16.23 -40.44
CA ASP A 69 -28.82 17.65 -40.82
C ASP A 69 -27.48 18.40 -40.73
N VAL A 70 -26.40 17.69 -40.34
CA VAL A 70 -25.03 18.19 -40.32
C VAL A 70 -24.05 17.11 -40.70
N GLN A 71 -22.95 17.51 -41.34
CA GLN A 71 -21.78 16.69 -41.63
C GLN A 71 -20.57 17.35 -41.03
N LEU A 72 -19.95 16.66 -40.07
CA LEU A 72 -18.72 17.12 -39.46
C LEU A 72 -17.52 16.61 -40.25
N VAL A 73 -16.53 17.47 -40.46
CA VAL A 73 -15.33 17.17 -41.26
C VAL A 73 -14.08 17.43 -40.45
N ALA A 74 -13.19 16.45 -40.43
CA ALA A 74 -11.84 16.61 -39.90
C ALA A 74 -10.84 15.99 -40.88
N GLY A 75 -10.05 16.82 -41.54
CA GLY A 75 -9.17 16.39 -42.61
C GLY A 75 -9.95 15.73 -43.77
N SER A 76 -9.67 14.45 -44.02
CA SER A 76 -10.35 13.66 -45.06
C SER A 76 -11.56 12.86 -44.55
N VAL A 77 -11.85 12.92 -43.26
CA VAL A 77 -12.90 12.12 -42.61
C VAL A 77 -14.18 12.95 -42.46
N GLU A 78 -15.28 12.41 -42.97
CA GLU A 78 -16.61 12.99 -42.89
C GLU A 78 -17.49 12.13 -41.96
N VAL A 79 -18.17 12.76 -41.00
CA VAL A 79 -19.03 12.12 -40.04
C VAL A 79 -20.43 12.73 -40.07
N PRO A 80 -21.45 12.02 -40.58
CA PRO A 80 -22.82 12.51 -40.57
C PRO A 80 -23.38 12.47 -39.15
N ALA A 81 -24.18 13.45 -38.76
CA ALA A 81 -24.76 13.54 -37.44
C ALA A 81 -26.08 14.31 -37.41
N HIS A 82 -26.73 14.29 -36.23
CA HIS A 82 -27.93 15.06 -35.94
C HIS A 82 -27.58 16.20 -34.98
N ARG A 83 -27.80 17.45 -35.33
CA ARG A 83 -27.47 18.62 -34.50
C ARG A 83 -28.07 18.55 -33.12
N VAL A 84 -29.33 18.11 -33.03
CA VAL A 84 -30.02 18.00 -31.74
C VAL A 84 -29.35 16.99 -30.81
N VAL A 85 -28.85 15.87 -31.34
CA VAL A 85 -28.13 14.86 -30.54
C VAL A 85 -26.78 15.39 -30.09
N LEU A 86 -26.02 16.00 -31.00
CA LEU A 86 -24.73 16.61 -30.65
C LEU A 86 -24.87 17.72 -29.62
N ALA A 87 -25.84 18.62 -29.81
CA ALA A 87 -26.09 19.74 -28.89
C ALA A 87 -26.59 19.28 -27.51
N SER A 88 -27.32 18.17 -27.44
CA SER A 88 -27.80 17.64 -26.16
C SER A 88 -26.72 16.97 -25.32
N CYS A 89 -25.62 16.50 -25.96
CA CYS A 89 -24.54 15.78 -25.30
C CYS A 89 -23.25 16.59 -25.09
N SER A 90 -23.12 17.73 -25.81
CA SER A 90 -21.90 18.54 -25.78
C SER A 90 -22.23 20.02 -25.73
N PRO A 91 -21.80 20.74 -24.67
CA PRO A 91 -21.94 22.21 -24.61
C PRO A 91 -21.25 22.93 -25.77
N TYR A 92 -20.16 22.39 -26.30
CA TYR A 92 -19.48 22.92 -27.48
C TYR A 92 -20.40 22.92 -28.71
N PHE A 93 -21.03 21.79 -29.03
CA PHE A 93 -21.97 21.68 -30.12
C PHE A 93 -23.28 22.44 -29.86
N CYS A 94 -23.71 22.48 -28.60
CA CYS A 94 -24.87 23.28 -28.21
C CYS A 94 -24.63 24.76 -28.53
N ALA A 95 -23.53 25.32 -28.12
CA ALA A 95 -23.17 26.72 -28.42
C ALA A 95 -23.03 26.98 -29.95
N MET A 96 -22.42 26.03 -30.66
CA MET A 96 -22.23 26.11 -32.11
C MET A 96 -23.55 26.13 -32.90
N PHE A 97 -24.51 25.27 -32.52
CA PHE A 97 -25.73 25.09 -33.33
C PHE A 97 -26.91 25.94 -32.87
N THR A 98 -26.90 26.46 -31.63
CA THR A 98 -27.96 27.35 -31.11
C THR A 98 -27.60 28.83 -31.19
N GLY A 99 -26.34 29.18 -31.47
CA GLY A 99 -25.86 30.54 -31.59
C GLY A 99 -26.07 31.12 -33.01
N ASP A 100 -25.74 32.40 -33.15
CA ASP A 100 -25.79 33.13 -34.46
C ASP A 100 -24.54 32.90 -35.31
N MET A 101 -23.84 31.79 -35.12
CA MET A 101 -22.64 31.44 -35.88
C MET A 101 -22.98 30.94 -37.30
N SER A 102 -22.04 31.09 -38.24
CA SER A 102 -22.18 30.59 -39.60
C SER A 102 -22.41 29.07 -39.64
N GLU A 103 -21.78 28.36 -38.74
CA GLU A 103 -21.84 26.90 -38.55
C GLU A 103 -23.24 26.41 -38.17
N SER A 104 -24.04 27.27 -37.52
CA SER A 104 -25.41 26.92 -37.14
C SER A 104 -26.33 26.62 -38.33
N LYS A 105 -26.01 27.19 -39.50
CA LYS A 105 -26.77 27.02 -40.78
C LYS A 105 -26.03 26.20 -41.82
N ALA A 106 -24.74 25.96 -41.65
CA ALA A 106 -23.90 25.27 -42.63
C ALA A 106 -24.18 23.76 -42.62
N HIS A 107 -24.41 23.16 -43.79
CA HIS A 107 -24.61 21.73 -43.92
C HIS A 107 -23.33 20.92 -43.56
N GLN A 108 -22.17 21.52 -43.79
CA GLN A 108 -20.86 20.93 -43.51
C GLN A 108 -20.09 21.85 -42.57
N VAL A 109 -19.54 21.27 -41.50
CA VAL A 109 -18.82 21.98 -40.45
C VAL A 109 -17.44 21.34 -40.27
N GLU A 110 -16.39 22.13 -40.46
CA GLU A 110 -15.00 21.71 -40.25
C GLU A 110 -14.64 21.80 -38.76
N ILE A 111 -14.23 20.69 -38.17
CA ILE A 111 -13.69 20.63 -36.80
C ILE A 111 -12.17 20.63 -36.93
N ARG A 112 -11.56 21.71 -36.48
CA ARG A 112 -10.10 21.89 -36.50
C ARG A 112 -9.45 21.31 -35.24
N GLU A 113 -8.16 21.00 -35.35
CA GLU A 113 -7.34 20.50 -34.20
C GLU A 113 -7.75 19.12 -33.67
N VAL A 114 -8.60 18.39 -34.38
CA VAL A 114 -8.97 17.00 -34.07
C VAL A 114 -8.73 16.16 -35.32
N ASP A 115 -8.06 15.02 -35.14
CA ASP A 115 -7.91 14.09 -36.26
C ASP A 115 -9.24 13.37 -36.58
N GLY A 116 -9.37 12.92 -37.82
CA GLY A 116 -10.65 12.39 -38.31
C GLY A 116 -11.11 11.11 -37.60
N GLN A 117 -10.19 10.24 -37.21
CA GLN A 117 -10.56 9.00 -36.50
C GLN A 117 -10.98 9.29 -35.06
N THR A 118 -10.27 10.18 -34.38
CA THR A 118 -10.63 10.64 -33.03
C THR A 118 -11.99 11.34 -33.04
N LEU A 119 -12.25 12.22 -34.03
CA LEU A 119 -13.59 12.83 -34.19
C LEU A 119 -14.67 11.75 -34.32
N ARG A 120 -14.44 10.75 -35.18
CA ARG A 120 -15.40 9.66 -35.39
C ARG A 120 -15.68 8.92 -34.07
N ASN A 121 -14.64 8.53 -33.32
CA ASN A 121 -14.77 7.83 -32.05
C ASN A 121 -15.57 8.66 -31.02
N LEU A 122 -15.32 9.98 -30.93
CA LEU A 122 -16.05 10.87 -30.04
C LEU A 122 -17.51 11.05 -30.44
N ILE A 123 -17.79 11.15 -31.76
CA ILE A 123 -19.18 11.20 -32.21
C ILE A 123 -19.88 9.86 -32.02
N ASP A 124 -19.21 8.73 -32.22
CA ASP A 124 -19.75 7.40 -31.91
C ASP A 124 -20.07 7.28 -30.41
N TYR A 125 -19.20 7.78 -29.54
CA TYR A 125 -19.46 7.84 -28.09
C TYR A 125 -20.75 8.63 -27.78
N ILE A 126 -20.98 9.78 -28.40
CA ILE A 126 -22.21 10.56 -28.18
C ILE A 126 -23.48 9.74 -28.43
N TYR A 127 -23.46 8.81 -29.41
CA TYR A 127 -24.61 7.97 -29.72
C TYR A 127 -24.68 6.65 -28.96
N THR A 128 -23.53 6.10 -28.52
CA THR A 128 -23.44 4.76 -27.93
C THR A 128 -23.13 4.77 -26.45
N ALA A 129 -22.56 5.87 -25.93
CA ALA A 129 -21.95 5.98 -24.60
C ALA A 129 -20.81 4.97 -24.37
N GLU A 130 -20.20 4.44 -25.46
CA GLU A 130 -19.08 3.50 -25.40
C GLU A 130 -17.85 4.14 -26.03
N ILE A 131 -16.72 4.07 -25.33
CA ILE A 131 -15.42 4.55 -25.81
C ILE A 131 -14.32 3.61 -25.35
N GLU A 132 -13.39 3.30 -26.24
CA GLU A 132 -12.19 2.53 -25.92
C GLU A 132 -11.01 3.50 -25.79
N VAL A 133 -10.37 3.48 -24.60
CA VAL A 133 -9.18 4.28 -24.32
C VAL A 133 -7.98 3.33 -24.24
N THR A 134 -6.96 3.61 -25.04
CA THR A 134 -5.73 2.81 -25.15
C THR A 134 -4.50 3.70 -25.04
N GLU A 135 -3.33 3.09 -24.83
CA GLU A 135 -2.05 3.81 -24.85
C GLU A 135 -1.82 4.57 -26.16
N ASP A 136 -2.27 4.00 -27.28
CA ASP A 136 -2.07 4.58 -28.61
C ASP A 136 -2.97 5.81 -28.88
N ASN A 137 -4.17 5.86 -28.27
CA ASN A 137 -5.14 6.89 -28.60
C ASN A 137 -5.34 7.96 -27.51
N VAL A 138 -4.98 7.69 -26.26
CA VAL A 138 -5.26 8.58 -25.12
C VAL A 138 -4.67 9.98 -25.30
N GLN A 139 -3.51 10.10 -25.94
CA GLN A 139 -2.81 11.37 -26.14
C GLN A 139 -3.53 12.30 -27.13
N VAL A 140 -4.27 11.76 -28.07
CA VAL A 140 -5.06 12.54 -29.03
C VAL A 140 -6.53 12.64 -28.60
N LEU A 141 -7.03 11.64 -27.88
CA LEU A 141 -8.41 11.56 -27.42
C LEU A 141 -8.71 12.58 -26.31
N LEU A 142 -7.82 12.73 -25.33
CA LEU A 142 -8.02 13.64 -24.18
C LEU A 142 -8.12 15.12 -24.62
N PRO A 143 -7.21 15.67 -25.46
CA PRO A 143 -7.33 17.02 -25.97
C PRO A 143 -8.61 17.24 -26.79
N ALA A 144 -8.96 16.28 -27.64
CA ALA A 144 -10.15 16.35 -28.47
C ALA A 144 -11.44 16.30 -27.63
N ALA A 145 -11.51 15.45 -26.63
CA ALA A 145 -12.62 15.40 -25.68
C ALA A 145 -12.75 16.71 -24.90
N SER A 146 -11.62 17.32 -24.52
CA SER A 146 -11.60 18.63 -23.86
C SER A 146 -12.11 19.74 -24.76
N LEU A 147 -11.67 19.76 -26.02
CA LEU A 147 -12.14 20.73 -27.02
C LEU A 147 -13.65 20.63 -27.27
N LEU A 148 -14.15 19.41 -27.46
CA LEU A 148 -15.57 19.15 -27.67
C LEU A 148 -16.40 19.17 -26.35
N GLN A 149 -15.79 19.47 -25.22
CA GLN A 149 -16.42 19.51 -23.90
C GLN A 149 -17.17 18.21 -23.53
N LEU A 150 -16.60 17.07 -23.90
CA LEU A 150 -17.06 15.73 -23.51
C LEU A 150 -16.34 15.32 -22.22
N MET A 151 -16.81 15.86 -21.08
CA MET A 151 -16.09 15.75 -19.80
C MET A 151 -16.00 14.33 -19.26
N ASP A 152 -17.01 13.48 -19.54
CA ASP A 152 -16.98 12.06 -19.14
C ASP A 152 -15.85 11.31 -19.87
N VAL A 153 -15.65 11.54 -21.16
CA VAL A 153 -14.53 10.94 -21.93
C VAL A 153 -13.19 11.44 -21.41
N ARG A 154 -13.09 12.76 -21.13
CA ARG A 154 -11.90 13.35 -20.54
C ARG A 154 -11.56 12.70 -19.20
N GLN A 155 -12.56 12.47 -18.35
CA GLN A 155 -12.38 11.81 -17.05
C GLN A 155 -11.86 10.38 -17.21
N VAL A 156 -12.46 9.58 -18.09
CA VAL A 156 -12.00 8.21 -18.40
C VAL A 156 -10.56 8.20 -18.92
N CYS A 157 -10.17 9.17 -19.76
CA CYS A 157 -8.78 9.31 -20.21
C CYS A 157 -7.82 9.61 -19.05
N CYS A 158 -8.23 10.49 -18.12
CA CYS A 158 -7.42 10.79 -16.94
C CYS A 158 -7.29 9.57 -16.01
N GLU A 159 -8.35 8.82 -15.76
CA GLU A 159 -8.35 7.59 -14.99
C GLU A 159 -7.47 6.51 -15.62
N PHE A 160 -7.53 6.38 -16.95
CA PHE A 160 -6.63 5.48 -17.68
C PHE A 160 -5.16 5.87 -17.47
N LEU A 161 -4.78 7.15 -17.70
CA LEU A 161 -3.41 7.63 -17.52
C LEU A 161 -2.95 7.47 -16.06
N GLN A 162 -3.83 7.67 -15.10
CA GLN A 162 -3.54 7.43 -13.69
C GLN A 162 -3.21 5.96 -13.42
N SER A 163 -3.96 5.03 -14.01
CA SER A 163 -3.71 3.58 -13.87
C SER A 163 -2.39 3.12 -14.51
N GLN A 164 -1.86 3.90 -15.44
CA GLN A 164 -0.61 3.62 -16.16
C GLN A 164 0.62 4.30 -15.54
N LEU A 165 0.48 4.96 -14.38
CA LEU A 165 1.62 5.62 -13.73
C LEU A 165 2.72 4.62 -13.38
N HIS A 166 3.93 4.91 -13.82
CA HIS A 166 5.13 4.12 -13.58
C HIS A 166 6.32 5.09 -13.40
N PRO A 167 7.41 4.71 -12.70
CA PRO A 167 8.58 5.59 -12.53
C PRO A 167 9.19 6.11 -13.83
N THR A 168 9.03 5.37 -14.94
CA THR A 168 9.59 5.74 -16.26
C THR A 168 8.71 6.70 -17.08
N ASN A 169 7.42 6.92 -16.70
CA ASN A 169 6.48 7.73 -17.47
C ASN A 169 5.74 8.81 -16.66
N CYS A 170 5.87 8.79 -15.35
CA CYS A 170 5.09 9.67 -14.46
C CYS A 170 5.39 11.17 -14.67
N LEU A 171 6.61 11.54 -15.04
CA LEU A 171 6.99 12.92 -15.31
C LEU A 171 6.44 13.39 -16.67
N GLY A 172 6.40 12.51 -17.66
CA GLY A 172 5.74 12.74 -18.95
C GLY A 172 4.23 12.92 -18.79
N ILE A 173 3.57 12.03 -18.05
CA ILE A 173 2.14 12.14 -17.73
C ILE A 173 1.86 13.43 -16.94
N ARG A 174 2.72 13.81 -16.00
CA ARG A 174 2.59 15.08 -15.26
C ARG A 174 2.64 16.29 -16.20
N ALA A 175 3.61 16.31 -17.12
CA ALA A 175 3.75 17.40 -18.09
C ALA A 175 2.55 17.47 -19.03
N PHE A 176 2.04 16.32 -19.50
CA PHE A 176 0.85 16.22 -20.31
C PHE A 176 -0.41 16.73 -19.59
N ALA A 177 -0.58 16.35 -18.32
CA ALA A 177 -1.68 16.81 -17.47
C ALA A 177 -1.65 18.32 -17.23
N ASP A 178 -0.45 18.92 -17.10
CA ASP A 178 -0.26 20.36 -16.92
C ASP A 178 -0.68 21.13 -18.19
N VAL A 179 -0.21 20.69 -19.36
CA VAL A 179 -0.56 21.28 -20.66
C VAL A 179 -2.07 21.26 -20.90
N HIS A 180 -2.74 20.17 -20.53
CA HIS A 180 -4.18 19.99 -20.76
C HIS A 180 -5.05 20.38 -19.55
N THR A 181 -4.46 21.04 -18.53
CA THR A 181 -5.17 21.54 -17.34
C THR A 181 -5.97 20.45 -16.58
N CYS A 182 -5.45 19.20 -16.56
CA CYS A 182 -6.00 18.09 -15.79
C CYS A 182 -5.46 18.13 -14.37
N THR A 183 -5.99 19.03 -13.52
CA THR A 183 -5.44 19.35 -12.20
C THR A 183 -5.33 18.16 -11.26
N GLU A 184 -6.31 17.26 -11.28
CA GLU A 184 -6.30 16.06 -10.45
C GLU A 184 -5.21 15.08 -10.89
N LEU A 185 -5.15 14.75 -12.18
CA LEU A 185 -4.10 13.90 -12.75
C LEU A 185 -2.70 14.50 -12.54
N LEU A 186 -2.56 15.83 -12.70
CA LEU A 186 -1.33 16.56 -12.42
C LEU A 186 -0.86 16.35 -10.97
N SER A 187 -1.79 16.51 -10.01
CA SER A 187 -1.52 16.33 -8.59
C SER A 187 -1.13 14.88 -8.26
N GLN A 188 -1.82 13.92 -8.84
CA GLN A 188 -1.56 12.49 -8.63
C GLN A 188 -0.23 12.04 -9.25
N ALA A 189 0.08 12.47 -10.48
CA ALA A 189 1.35 12.19 -11.13
C ALA A 189 2.54 12.85 -10.39
N HIS A 190 2.33 14.03 -9.83
CA HIS A 190 3.34 14.69 -8.99
C HIS A 190 3.55 13.94 -7.67
N ALA A 191 2.47 13.57 -6.98
CA ALA A 191 2.55 12.77 -5.76
C ALA A 191 3.20 11.40 -6.01
N TYR A 192 2.91 10.77 -7.14
CA TYR A 192 3.57 9.53 -7.57
C TYR A 192 5.08 9.70 -7.72
N ALA A 193 5.52 10.78 -8.38
CA ALA A 193 6.93 11.07 -8.55
C ALA A 193 7.64 11.37 -7.21
N GLU A 194 6.96 12.01 -6.26
CA GLU A 194 7.47 12.22 -4.90
C GLU A 194 7.59 10.91 -4.10
N GLN A 195 6.63 10.01 -4.24
CA GLN A 195 6.61 8.72 -3.55
C GLN A 195 7.67 7.75 -4.10
N HIS A 196 7.87 7.73 -5.40
CA HIS A 196 8.81 6.83 -6.09
C HIS A 196 10.09 7.53 -6.55
N PHE A 197 10.48 8.60 -5.86
CA PHE A 197 11.58 9.47 -6.26
C PHE A 197 12.87 8.72 -6.61
N THR A 198 13.25 7.72 -5.81
CA THR A 198 14.51 6.96 -6.01
C THR A 198 14.55 6.24 -7.37
N ASP A 199 13.42 5.74 -7.85
CA ASP A 199 13.32 5.04 -9.13
C ASP A 199 13.14 6.02 -10.28
N VAL A 200 12.37 7.09 -10.06
CA VAL A 200 12.11 8.15 -11.05
C VAL A 200 13.40 8.86 -11.47
N VAL A 201 14.31 9.15 -10.54
CA VAL A 201 15.56 9.88 -10.84
C VAL A 201 16.57 9.06 -11.64
N GLN A 202 16.35 7.75 -11.79
CA GLN A 202 17.17 6.88 -12.64
C GLN A 202 16.71 6.92 -14.11
N GLY A 203 15.52 7.46 -14.38
CA GLY A 203 14.94 7.51 -15.71
C GLY A 203 15.42 8.71 -16.56
N GLU A 204 15.34 8.56 -17.88
CA GLU A 204 15.70 9.62 -18.83
C GLU A 204 14.77 10.84 -18.72
N GLU A 205 13.50 10.63 -18.35
CA GLU A 205 12.55 11.72 -18.13
C GLU A 205 13.02 12.72 -17.08
N PHE A 206 13.62 12.25 -15.99
CA PHE A 206 14.17 13.11 -14.95
C PHE A 206 15.34 13.96 -15.49
N LEU A 207 16.22 13.34 -16.27
CA LEU A 207 17.37 14.03 -16.87
C LEU A 207 16.94 15.08 -17.92
N ALA A 208 15.75 14.94 -18.51
CA ALA A 208 15.17 15.88 -19.47
C ALA A 208 14.45 17.07 -18.80
N LEU A 209 14.22 17.05 -17.48
CA LEU A 209 13.49 18.11 -16.78
C LEU A 209 14.23 19.47 -16.88
N SER A 210 13.43 20.55 -16.92
CA SER A 210 13.95 21.91 -16.75
C SER A 210 14.42 22.18 -15.33
N LEU A 211 15.27 23.17 -15.14
CA LEU A 211 15.75 23.59 -13.82
C LEU A 211 14.60 23.82 -12.83
N GLN A 212 13.56 24.52 -13.26
CA GLN A 212 12.40 24.83 -12.41
C GLN A 212 11.68 23.57 -11.94
N GLN A 213 11.52 22.59 -12.84
CA GLN A 213 10.88 21.31 -12.51
C GLN A 213 11.71 20.46 -11.55
N VAL A 214 13.04 20.43 -11.74
CA VAL A 214 13.95 19.74 -10.81
C VAL A 214 13.92 20.43 -9.44
N CYS A 215 14.04 21.76 -9.39
CA CYS A 215 13.95 22.51 -8.13
C CYS A 215 12.61 22.23 -7.41
N SER A 216 11.48 22.26 -8.15
CA SER A 216 10.17 21.97 -7.58
C SER A 216 10.09 20.55 -6.99
N LEU A 217 10.69 19.56 -7.65
CA LEU A 217 10.69 18.20 -7.18
C LEU A 217 11.59 18.01 -5.95
N ILE A 218 12.86 18.42 -6.03
CA ILE A 218 13.82 18.20 -4.94
C ILE A 218 13.58 19.08 -3.70
N SER A 219 12.87 20.20 -3.84
CA SER A 219 12.50 21.06 -2.71
C SER A 219 11.34 20.52 -1.89
N SER A 220 10.55 19.59 -2.44
CA SER A 220 9.35 19.07 -1.77
C SER A 220 9.69 18.38 -0.45
N ASP A 221 8.97 18.78 0.61
CA ASP A 221 9.02 18.10 1.91
C ASP A 221 8.47 16.67 1.85
N LYS A 222 7.66 16.36 0.82
CA LYS A 222 6.92 15.10 0.69
C LYS A 222 7.70 13.97 0.02
N LEU A 223 8.95 14.24 -0.42
CA LEU A 223 9.76 13.19 -1.06
C LEU A 223 9.96 11.98 -0.16
N THR A 224 9.69 10.81 -0.69
CA THR A 224 9.99 9.52 -0.05
C THR A 224 11.39 9.09 -0.45
N VAL A 225 12.36 9.34 0.43
CA VAL A 225 13.76 8.95 0.25
C VAL A 225 14.26 8.28 1.52
N SER A 226 15.06 7.23 1.35
CA SER A 226 15.70 6.55 2.48
C SER A 226 16.73 7.43 3.17
N THR A 227 17.49 8.15 2.37
CA THR A 227 18.53 9.11 2.82
C THR A 227 18.57 10.30 1.90
N GLU A 228 18.97 11.45 2.42
CA GLU A 228 19.14 12.67 1.62
C GLU A 228 20.29 12.55 0.59
N GLU A 229 21.15 11.54 0.73
CA GLU A 229 22.20 11.17 -0.22
C GLU A 229 21.61 10.91 -1.62
N LYS A 230 20.43 10.30 -1.71
CA LYS A 230 19.76 10.05 -3.00
C LYS A 230 19.33 11.33 -3.70
N VAL A 231 18.95 12.36 -2.94
CA VAL A 231 18.62 13.68 -3.52
C VAL A 231 19.88 14.37 -4.04
N PHE A 232 20.99 14.28 -3.30
CA PHE A 232 22.28 14.80 -3.75
C PHE A 232 22.78 14.10 -5.02
N GLU A 233 22.74 12.77 -5.04
CA GLU A 233 23.13 11.96 -6.21
C GLU A 233 22.29 12.31 -7.45
N ALA A 234 20.98 12.46 -7.30
CA ALA A 234 20.07 12.84 -8.38
C ALA A 234 20.40 14.22 -8.95
N MET A 235 20.66 15.20 -8.07
CA MET A 235 21.07 16.54 -8.47
C MET A 235 22.39 16.51 -9.29
N ILE A 236 23.38 15.78 -8.81
CA ILE A 236 24.68 15.64 -9.49
C ILE A 236 24.51 14.94 -10.85
N ALA A 237 23.69 13.89 -10.93
CA ALA A 237 23.41 13.20 -12.17
C ALA A 237 22.76 14.13 -13.21
N TRP A 238 21.78 14.94 -12.79
CA TRP A 238 21.11 15.90 -13.66
C TRP A 238 22.09 16.97 -14.19
N ILE A 239 22.98 17.48 -13.35
CA ILE A 239 24.02 18.46 -13.78
C ILE A 239 25.01 17.80 -14.75
N LYS A 240 25.48 16.60 -14.44
CA LYS A 240 26.46 15.88 -15.27
C LYS A 240 25.93 15.48 -16.64
N HIS A 241 24.63 15.31 -16.79
CA HIS A 241 23.99 14.98 -18.06
C HIS A 241 24.19 16.07 -19.13
N ASP A 242 24.15 17.35 -18.75
CA ASP A 242 24.47 18.47 -19.63
C ASP A 242 25.30 19.52 -18.86
N LYS A 243 26.53 19.16 -18.55
CA LYS A 243 27.42 19.96 -17.71
C LYS A 243 27.62 21.39 -18.23
N PRO A 244 27.84 21.65 -19.53
CA PRO A 244 28.06 23.00 -20.03
C PRO A 244 26.91 23.96 -19.75
N ALA A 245 25.67 23.49 -19.94
CA ALA A 245 24.46 24.32 -19.76
C ALA A 245 23.97 24.37 -18.30
N ARG A 246 24.29 23.36 -17.47
CA ARG A 246 23.67 23.18 -16.15
C ARG A 246 24.57 23.50 -14.96
N LEU A 247 25.88 23.64 -15.17
CA LEU A 247 26.86 23.89 -14.08
C LEU A 247 26.56 25.18 -13.30
N GLU A 248 26.11 26.22 -13.96
CA GLU A 248 25.79 27.51 -13.31
C GLU A 248 24.60 27.40 -12.34
N HIS A 249 23.75 26.38 -12.49
CA HIS A 249 22.56 26.17 -11.67
C HIS A 249 22.84 25.41 -10.37
N MET A 250 24.09 24.94 -10.18
CA MET A 250 24.47 24.14 -9.02
C MET A 250 24.14 24.79 -7.67
N PRO A 251 24.44 26.09 -7.43
CA PRO A 251 24.14 26.73 -6.16
C PRO A 251 22.66 26.74 -5.83
N ARG A 252 21.82 26.96 -6.85
CA ARG A 252 20.36 26.99 -6.70
C ARG A 252 19.78 25.59 -6.37
N LEU A 253 20.33 24.54 -6.93
CA LEU A 253 19.94 23.16 -6.63
C LEU A 253 20.42 22.75 -5.23
N MET A 254 21.66 23.12 -4.86
CA MET A 254 22.23 22.84 -3.53
C MET A 254 21.41 23.46 -2.39
N GLU A 255 20.72 24.56 -2.63
CA GLU A 255 19.83 25.20 -1.65
C GLU A 255 18.71 24.25 -1.19
N HIS A 256 18.26 23.34 -2.07
CA HIS A 256 17.17 22.40 -1.81
C HIS A 256 17.63 21.04 -1.27
N VAL A 257 18.93 20.75 -1.32
CA VAL A 257 19.51 19.53 -0.73
C VAL A 257 19.78 19.75 0.75
N ARG A 258 19.31 18.88 1.60
CA ARG A 258 19.42 19.00 3.07
C ARG A 258 20.74 18.43 3.56
N LEU A 259 21.85 19.07 3.17
CA LEU A 259 23.21 18.63 3.50
C LEU A 259 23.43 18.36 5.00
N PRO A 260 22.88 19.14 5.96
CA PRO A 260 23.01 18.83 7.38
C PRO A 260 22.44 17.48 7.80
N LEU A 261 21.54 16.86 6.99
CA LEU A 261 20.94 15.55 7.26
C LEU A 261 21.73 14.38 6.65
N LEU A 262 22.75 14.66 5.85
CA LEU A 262 23.68 13.64 5.34
C LEU A 262 24.56 13.08 6.46
N SER A 263 25.05 11.86 6.29
CA SER A 263 26.02 11.30 7.21
C SER A 263 27.34 12.08 7.16
N ARG A 264 28.05 12.15 8.31
CA ARG A 264 29.33 12.85 8.41
C ARG A 264 30.35 12.30 7.41
N ASP A 265 30.40 10.98 7.30
CA ASP A 265 31.35 10.30 6.40
C ASP A 265 31.03 10.62 4.93
N TYR A 266 29.76 10.65 4.55
CA TYR A 266 29.33 11.00 3.20
C TYR A 266 29.69 12.45 2.85
N LEU A 267 29.49 13.39 3.79
CA LEU A 267 29.88 14.80 3.60
C LEU A 267 31.36 14.96 3.30
N VAL A 268 32.22 14.26 4.03
CA VAL A 268 33.68 14.38 3.89
C VAL A 268 34.19 13.61 2.67
N GLN A 269 33.74 12.37 2.46
CA GLN A 269 34.30 11.51 1.43
C GLN A 269 33.72 11.76 0.03
N ILE A 270 32.48 12.20 -0.07
CA ILE A 270 31.79 12.33 -1.35
C ILE A 270 31.49 13.79 -1.68
N VAL A 271 30.83 14.52 -0.78
CA VAL A 271 30.39 15.90 -1.07
C VAL A 271 31.57 16.87 -1.16
N GLU A 272 32.51 16.78 -0.23
CA GLU A 272 33.69 17.63 -0.24
C GLU A 272 34.61 17.34 -1.43
N GLU A 273 34.71 16.05 -1.83
CA GLU A 273 35.54 15.62 -2.94
C GLU A 273 34.91 15.84 -4.33
N GLU A 274 33.58 16.13 -4.42
CA GLU A 274 32.95 16.42 -5.70
C GLU A 274 33.52 17.67 -6.36
N ALA A 275 34.15 17.51 -7.51
CA ALA A 275 34.85 18.56 -8.23
C ALA A 275 33.96 19.78 -8.57
N LEU A 276 32.66 19.56 -8.73
CA LEU A 276 31.68 20.63 -9.02
C LEU A 276 31.50 21.55 -7.82
N ILE A 277 31.62 21.05 -6.60
CA ILE A 277 31.49 21.81 -5.35
C ILE A 277 32.79 22.52 -5.03
N LYS A 278 33.95 21.87 -5.22
CA LYS A 278 35.29 22.46 -4.94
C LYS A 278 35.53 23.77 -5.63
N ASN A 279 34.94 24.00 -6.79
CA ASN A 279 35.15 25.19 -7.60
C ASN A 279 34.08 26.28 -7.42
N ASN A 280 33.13 26.10 -6.51
CA ASN A 280 32.02 27.04 -6.30
C ASN A 280 31.96 27.50 -4.83
N THR A 281 32.13 28.81 -4.59
CA THR A 281 32.16 29.38 -3.24
C THR A 281 30.82 29.25 -2.52
N THR A 282 29.70 29.49 -3.19
CA THR A 282 28.35 29.38 -2.60
C THR A 282 28.05 27.95 -2.18
N CYS A 283 28.43 26.96 -3.00
CA CYS A 283 28.28 25.56 -2.64
C CYS A 283 29.12 25.15 -1.43
N LYS A 284 30.32 25.76 -1.28
CA LYS A 284 31.15 25.58 -0.07
C LYS A 284 30.50 26.14 1.18
N ASP A 285 29.76 27.25 1.10
CA ASP A 285 29.03 27.80 2.24
C ASP A 285 27.96 26.85 2.77
N PHE A 286 27.23 26.15 1.88
CA PHE A 286 26.28 25.09 2.27
C PHE A 286 26.97 23.88 2.91
N LEU A 287 28.15 23.50 2.41
CA LEU A 287 28.96 22.44 3.01
C LEU A 287 29.46 22.84 4.42
N ILE A 288 29.92 24.06 4.59
CA ILE A 288 30.35 24.60 5.89
C ILE A 288 29.18 24.64 6.88
N GLU A 289 27.98 25.01 6.44
CA GLU A 289 26.77 24.95 7.26
C GLU A 289 26.50 23.51 7.76
N ALA A 290 26.55 22.51 6.88
CA ALA A 290 26.36 21.10 7.22
C ALA A 290 27.45 20.61 8.20
N MET A 291 28.74 20.99 7.98
CA MET A 291 29.82 20.63 8.89
C MET A 291 29.64 21.26 10.26
N LYS A 292 29.25 22.54 10.35
CA LYS A 292 28.92 23.21 11.62
C LYS A 292 27.81 22.49 12.38
N TYR A 293 26.76 22.06 11.69
CA TYR A 293 25.68 21.28 12.29
C TYR A 293 26.19 19.99 12.93
N HIS A 294 27.10 19.27 12.27
CA HIS A 294 27.70 18.05 12.78
C HIS A 294 28.73 18.23 13.90
N LEU A 295 29.35 19.41 13.99
CA LEU A 295 30.26 19.73 15.06
C LEU A 295 29.55 20.02 16.38
N LEU A 296 28.28 20.42 16.33
CA LEU A 296 27.48 20.63 17.54
C LEU A 296 27.12 19.30 18.22
N PRO A 297 27.16 19.27 19.57
CA PRO A 297 26.57 18.16 20.33
C PRO A 297 25.10 17.93 19.95
N ALA A 298 24.63 16.70 20.07
CA ALA A 298 23.26 16.31 19.64
C ALA A 298 22.15 17.15 20.30
N ASP A 299 22.34 17.49 21.57
CA ASP A 299 21.43 18.32 22.37
C ASP A 299 21.38 19.79 21.93
N GLN A 300 22.40 20.28 21.20
CA GLN A 300 22.48 21.65 20.73
C GLN A 300 22.12 21.83 19.25
N ARG A 301 21.97 20.75 18.50
CA ARG A 301 21.65 20.82 17.05
C ARG A 301 20.31 21.50 16.77
N HIS A 302 19.37 21.43 17.71
CA HIS A 302 18.08 22.10 17.60
C HIS A 302 18.16 23.63 17.59
N LEU A 303 19.32 24.22 17.92
CA LEU A 303 19.55 25.65 17.87
C LEU A 303 19.78 26.17 16.42
N ILE A 304 20.24 25.29 15.52
CA ILE A 304 20.35 25.61 14.10
C ILE A 304 19.04 25.21 13.40
N LYS A 305 18.18 26.20 13.17
CA LYS A 305 16.89 26.02 12.49
C LYS A 305 16.95 26.65 11.10
N THR A 306 17.29 25.87 10.11
CA THR A 306 17.15 26.22 8.69
C THR A 306 16.21 25.23 8.02
N ASP A 307 15.67 25.56 6.85
CA ASP A 307 14.83 24.62 6.11
C ASP A 307 15.58 23.33 5.78
N ARG A 308 16.92 23.41 5.64
CA ARG A 308 17.79 22.26 5.38
C ARG A 308 18.07 21.37 6.60
N THR A 309 17.80 21.84 7.82
CA THR A 309 17.93 21.02 9.04
C THR A 309 16.65 20.28 9.41
N ARG A 310 15.53 20.56 8.72
CA ARG A 310 14.25 19.91 8.96
C ARG A 310 14.15 18.62 8.13
N PRO A 311 13.82 17.46 8.72
CA PRO A 311 13.57 16.22 7.97
C PRO A 311 12.39 16.38 6.99
N ARG A 312 12.43 15.63 5.89
CA ARG A 312 11.27 15.51 5.00
C ARG A 312 10.14 14.78 5.70
N THR A 313 8.92 15.10 5.31
CA THR A 313 7.69 14.47 5.81
C THR A 313 7.01 13.77 4.63
N PRO A 314 7.48 12.58 4.22
CA PRO A 314 6.94 11.89 3.05
C PRO A 314 5.44 11.61 3.24
N VAL A 315 4.70 11.68 2.14
CA VAL A 315 3.32 11.20 2.13
C VAL A 315 3.39 9.69 2.31
N SER A 316 2.73 9.18 3.35
CA SER A 316 2.70 7.74 3.59
C SER A 316 2.08 7.02 2.40
N ILE A 317 2.86 6.13 1.79
CA ILE A 317 2.31 5.20 0.79
C ILE A 317 1.25 4.36 1.51
N PRO A 318 0.07 4.15 0.91
CA PRO A 318 -0.93 3.26 1.48
C PRO A 318 -0.32 1.90 1.81
N LYS A 319 -0.61 1.40 2.99
CA LYS A 319 -0.08 0.13 3.47
C LYS A 319 -1.16 -0.93 3.45
N VAL A 320 -0.75 -2.17 3.29
CA VAL A 320 -1.59 -3.36 3.49
C VAL A 320 -0.93 -4.29 4.50
N MET A 321 -1.76 -5.01 5.23
CA MET A 321 -1.32 -6.06 6.14
C MET A 321 -1.43 -7.39 5.40
N ILE A 322 -0.33 -8.12 5.30
CA ILE A 322 -0.29 -9.44 4.67
C ILE A 322 -0.22 -10.54 5.72
N VAL A 323 -1.09 -11.53 5.61
CA VAL A 323 -1.19 -12.69 6.51
C VAL A 323 -0.80 -13.94 5.74
N VAL A 324 0.27 -14.58 6.17
CA VAL A 324 0.96 -15.62 5.41
C VAL A 324 0.76 -16.98 6.06
N GLY A 325 0.13 -17.90 5.37
CA GLY A 325 -0.03 -19.29 5.79
C GLY A 325 -0.75 -19.44 7.13
N GLY A 326 -0.23 -20.29 7.99
CA GLY A 326 -0.81 -20.62 9.27
C GLY A 326 -1.42 -22.02 9.30
N GLN A 327 -2.20 -22.30 10.34
CA GLN A 327 -2.81 -23.61 10.61
C GLN A 327 -4.33 -23.47 10.74
N ALA A 328 -5.08 -24.28 9.94
CA ALA A 328 -6.55 -24.26 9.89
C ALA A 328 -7.15 -25.60 9.38
N PRO A 329 -7.29 -26.68 10.10
CA PRO A 329 -6.54 -27.19 11.25
C PRO A 329 -5.13 -27.70 10.92
N LYS A 330 -4.81 -27.92 9.64
CA LYS A 330 -3.49 -28.27 9.13
C LYS A 330 -2.81 -27.05 8.53
N ALA A 331 -1.51 -27.13 8.29
CA ALA A 331 -0.77 -26.06 7.60
C ALA A 331 -1.43 -25.76 6.24
N ILE A 332 -1.57 -24.47 5.93
CA ILE A 332 -2.20 -23.95 4.72
C ILE A 332 -1.20 -23.19 3.85
N ARG A 333 -1.60 -22.93 2.61
CA ARG A 333 -0.80 -22.15 1.64
C ARG A 333 -1.34 -20.73 1.42
N SER A 334 -2.59 -20.50 1.80
CA SER A 334 -3.29 -19.26 1.48
C SER A 334 -2.62 -18.04 2.12
N VAL A 335 -2.60 -16.96 1.37
CA VAL A 335 -2.08 -15.66 1.77
C VAL A 335 -3.16 -14.62 1.52
N GLU A 336 -3.47 -13.82 2.53
CA GLU A 336 -4.51 -12.79 2.45
C GLU A 336 -3.92 -11.43 2.81
N CYS A 337 -4.39 -10.40 2.12
CA CYS A 337 -4.06 -9.01 2.44
C CYS A 337 -5.29 -8.27 2.95
N TYR A 338 -5.08 -7.42 3.94
CA TYR A 338 -6.08 -6.46 4.42
C TYR A 338 -5.69 -5.05 3.98
N ASP A 339 -6.60 -4.42 3.25
CA ASP A 339 -6.48 -3.04 2.82
C ASP A 339 -7.09 -2.11 3.86
N PHE A 340 -6.27 -1.27 4.51
CA PHE A 340 -6.71 -0.34 5.54
C PHE A 340 -7.53 0.85 5.02
N GLN A 341 -7.47 1.13 3.71
CA GLN A 341 -8.27 2.20 3.10
C GLN A 341 -9.66 1.73 2.71
N GLU A 342 -9.76 0.49 2.22
CA GLU A 342 -11.01 -0.08 1.73
C GLU A 342 -11.70 -0.97 2.77
N ASP A 343 -11.08 -1.18 3.93
CA ASP A 343 -11.56 -2.07 5.01
C ASP A 343 -11.96 -3.47 4.51
N ARG A 344 -11.18 -4.01 3.57
CA ARG A 344 -11.49 -5.32 2.97
C ARG A 344 -10.29 -6.26 2.91
N TRP A 345 -10.63 -7.56 2.94
CA TRP A 345 -9.69 -8.64 2.70
C TRP A 345 -9.71 -9.06 1.23
N TYR A 346 -8.55 -9.37 0.68
CA TYR A 346 -8.40 -9.97 -0.65
C TYR A 346 -7.27 -11.01 -0.64
N GLN A 347 -7.39 -12.00 -1.53
CA GLN A 347 -6.36 -13.03 -1.64
C GLN A 347 -5.28 -12.59 -2.63
N VAL A 348 -4.04 -13.00 -2.33
CA VAL A 348 -2.88 -12.87 -3.20
C VAL A 348 -2.31 -14.25 -3.49
N SER A 349 -1.22 -14.34 -4.26
CA SER A 349 -0.62 -15.61 -4.63
C SER A 349 -0.27 -16.48 -3.43
N ASP A 350 -0.71 -17.74 -3.49
CA ASP A 350 -0.44 -18.75 -2.47
C ASP A 350 1.06 -19.05 -2.32
N LEU A 351 1.46 -19.41 -1.11
CA LEU A 351 2.80 -19.98 -0.85
C LEU A 351 3.10 -21.17 -1.77
N PRO A 352 4.35 -21.37 -2.18
CA PRO A 352 4.77 -22.55 -2.96
C PRO A 352 4.46 -23.87 -2.26
N SER A 353 4.55 -23.89 -0.94
CA SER A 353 4.23 -25.04 -0.08
C SER A 353 3.44 -24.62 1.16
N ARG A 354 2.75 -25.57 1.78
CA ARG A 354 2.06 -25.34 3.06
C ARG A 354 3.06 -24.93 4.13
N ARG A 355 2.71 -23.89 4.90
CA ARG A 355 3.60 -23.35 5.91
C ARG A 355 2.82 -22.74 7.08
N CYS A 356 3.04 -23.25 8.27
CA CYS A 356 2.62 -22.65 9.52
C CYS A 356 3.82 -22.53 10.47
N ARG A 357 3.69 -21.81 11.56
CA ARG A 357 4.75 -21.66 12.58
C ARG A 357 6.05 -21.06 12.02
N ALA A 358 5.93 -20.29 10.97
CA ALA A 358 7.04 -19.58 10.33
C ALA A 358 7.26 -18.22 10.99
N GLY A 359 8.47 -17.69 10.88
CA GLY A 359 8.73 -16.29 11.10
C GLY A 359 8.41 -15.50 9.81
N VAL A 360 7.66 -14.42 9.91
CA VAL A 360 7.34 -13.57 8.77
C VAL A 360 7.72 -12.13 9.07
N VAL A 361 8.46 -11.53 8.16
CA VAL A 361 8.92 -10.14 8.25
C VAL A 361 8.87 -9.47 6.89
N SER A 362 8.79 -8.14 6.88
CA SER A 362 9.04 -7.33 5.69
C SER A 362 10.45 -6.75 5.73
N MET A 363 11.19 -6.86 4.64
CA MET A 363 12.53 -6.29 4.50
C MET A 363 12.75 -5.88 3.04
N ALA A 364 13.28 -4.68 2.82
CA ALA A 364 13.53 -4.13 1.49
C ALA A 364 12.31 -4.20 0.54
N GLY A 365 11.10 -3.92 1.07
CA GLY A 365 9.84 -3.93 0.30
C GLY A 365 9.28 -5.32 -0.02
N GLN A 366 9.91 -6.39 0.43
CA GLN A 366 9.49 -7.78 0.20
C GLN A 366 9.13 -8.47 1.51
N VAL A 367 8.32 -9.53 1.44
CA VAL A 367 7.91 -10.33 2.59
C VAL A 367 8.65 -11.66 2.62
N TYR A 368 9.32 -11.95 3.74
CA TYR A 368 10.08 -13.17 3.95
C TYR A 368 9.31 -14.11 4.88
N ALA A 369 9.06 -15.35 4.40
CA ALA A 369 8.51 -16.44 5.19
C ALA A 369 9.64 -17.43 5.53
N VAL A 370 10.03 -17.45 6.79
CA VAL A 370 11.26 -18.10 7.28
C VAL A 370 10.91 -19.35 8.08
N GLY A 371 11.40 -20.49 7.64
CA GLY A 371 11.24 -21.76 8.35
C GLY A 371 9.77 -22.19 8.49
N GLY A 372 9.42 -22.72 9.66
CA GLY A 372 8.07 -23.18 9.97
C GLY A 372 7.89 -24.69 9.86
N PHE A 373 6.63 -25.08 9.61
CA PHE A 373 6.20 -26.48 9.56
C PHE A 373 5.19 -26.69 8.42
N ASN A 374 5.38 -27.71 7.63
CA ASN A 374 4.55 -27.99 6.43
C ASN A 374 3.49 -29.09 6.65
N SER A 375 3.20 -29.48 7.86
CA SER A 375 2.37 -30.62 8.33
C SER A 375 3.11 -31.97 8.36
N SER A 376 4.34 -32.06 7.87
CA SER A 376 5.16 -33.27 7.91
C SER A 376 6.52 -33.01 8.54
N LEU A 377 7.21 -31.97 8.09
CA LEU A 377 8.57 -31.65 8.49
C LEU A 377 8.69 -30.20 8.95
N ARG A 378 9.63 -29.96 9.88
CA ARG A 378 10.09 -28.60 10.18
C ARG A 378 10.98 -28.14 9.05
N GLU A 379 10.78 -26.88 8.65
CA GLU A 379 11.45 -26.29 7.51
C GLU A 379 12.68 -25.48 7.91
N ARG A 380 13.64 -25.43 7.00
CA ARG A 380 14.71 -24.44 7.01
C ARG A 380 14.65 -23.51 5.80
N THR A 381 13.73 -23.78 4.89
CA THR A 381 13.52 -23.02 3.66
C THR A 381 12.99 -21.63 3.93
N VAL A 382 13.31 -20.72 3.05
CA VAL A 382 12.87 -19.33 3.10
C VAL A 382 12.30 -18.95 1.75
N ASP A 383 11.06 -18.48 1.76
CA ASP A 383 10.39 -17.97 0.56
C ASP A 383 10.17 -16.46 0.70
N VAL A 384 10.30 -15.75 -0.41
CA VAL A 384 10.17 -14.29 -0.51
C VAL A 384 9.05 -13.94 -1.45
N TYR A 385 8.18 -13.06 -0.99
CA TYR A 385 7.07 -12.53 -1.76
C TYR A 385 7.37 -11.13 -2.27
N ASP A 386 7.22 -10.95 -3.57
CA ASP A 386 7.25 -9.66 -4.26
C ASP A 386 5.80 -9.19 -4.48
N GLY A 387 5.38 -8.17 -3.75
CA GLY A 387 4.01 -7.65 -3.81
C GLY A 387 3.65 -6.99 -5.14
N VAL A 388 4.63 -6.43 -5.85
CA VAL A 388 4.40 -5.78 -7.15
C VAL A 388 4.12 -6.82 -8.25
N ARG A 389 4.83 -7.96 -8.18
CA ARG A 389 4.69 -9.05 -9.16
C ARG A 389 3.67 -10.11 -8.74
N ASP A 390 3.19 -10.06 -7.51
CA ASP A 390 2.35 -11.10 -6.88
C ASP A 390 2.96 -12.51 -7.03
N GLN A 391 4.25 -12.65 -6.71
CA GLN A 391 4.99 -13.90 -6.88
C GLN A 391 5.87 -14.24 -5.68
N TRP A 392 5.95 -15.55 -5.40
CA TRP A 392 6.89 -16.13 -4.43
C TRP A 392 8.12 -16.69 -5.12
N SER A 393 9.29 -16.49 -4.53
CA SER A 393 10.55 -17.06 -4.94
C SER A 393 11.33 -17.60 -3.74
N ALA A 394 12.14 -18.65 -3.94
CA ALA A 394 12.98 -19.20 -2.91
C ALA A 394 14.33 -18.46 -2.82
N VAL A 395 14.83 -18.27 -1.61
CA VAL A 395 16.17 -17.74 -1.32
C VAL A 395 16.97 -18.76 -0.49
N ALA A 396 18.18 -18.42 -0.08
CA ALA A 396 19.03 -19.32 0.69
C ALA A 396 18.30 -19.84 1.94
N SER A 397 18.44 -21.14 2.21
CA SER A 397 17.88 -21.78 3.38
C SER A 397 18.73 -21.55 4.62
N MET A 398 18.10 -21.49 5.80
CA MET A 398 18.83 -21.50 7.09
C MET A 398 19.68 -22.74 7.23
N GLN A 399 20.65 -22.69 8.09
CA GLN A 399 21.48 -23.84 8.44
C GLN A 399 20.69 -24.86 9.28
N GLU A 400 19.80 -24.39 10.14
CA GLU A 400 19.01 -25.20 11.07
C GLU A 400 17.50 -25.14 10.73
N ARG A 401 16.81 -26.27 10.92
CA ARG A 401 15.33 -26.31 10.83
C ARG A 401 14.74 -25.58 12.02
N ARG A 402 13.80 -24.67 11.78
CA ARG A 402 13.16 -23.87 12.83
C ARG A 402 11.66 -23.76 12.59
N SER A 403 10.86 -24.33 13.46
CA SER A 403 9.44 -24.01 13.59
C SER A 403 9.22 -23.22 14.88
N THR A 404 8.15 -22.47 14.97
CA THR A 404 7.84 -21.61 16.13
C THR A 404 8.98 -20.68 16.54
N LEU A 405 9.73 -20.22 15.54
CA LEU A 405 10.79 -19.23 15.71
C LEU A 405 10.22 -17.81 15.78
N GLY A 406 11.03 -16.90 16.30
CA GLY A 406 10.82 -15.47 16.11
C GLY A 406 11.66 -14.95 14.94
N ALA A 407 11.11 -14.06 14.15
CA ALA A 407 11.83 -13.36 13.10
C ALA A 407 11.67 -11.86 13.23
N ALA A 408 12.75 -11.13 13.04
CA ALA A 408 12.75 -9.67 13.06
C ALA A 408 13.85 -9.12 12.17
N VAL A 409 13.67 -7.87 11.73
CA VAL A 409 14.67 -7.13 10.96
C VAL A 409 15.33 -6.10 11.86
N LEU A 410 16.64 -6.15 11.93
CA LEU A 410 17.47 -5.18 12.65
C LEU A 410 18.51 -4.62 11.69
N GLY A 411 18.42 -3.33 11.42
CA GLY A 411 19.18 -2.72 10.31
C GLY A 411 18.75 -3.32 8.97
N ASP A 412 19.72 -3.76 8.18
CA ASP A 412 19.51 -4.42 6.87
C ASP A 412 19.56 -5.97 6.98
N LEU A 413 19.48 -6.52 8.17
CA LEU A 413 19.64 -7.95 8.43
C LEU A 413 18.37 -8.56 9.02
N LEU A 414 18.04 -9.78 8.58
CA LEU A 414 16.94 -10.57 9.10
C LEU A 414 17.48 -11.59 10.13
N TYR A 415 16.91 -11.58 11.32
CA TYR A 415 17.28 -12.48 12.41
C TYR A 415 16.22 -13.56 12.59
N ALA A 416 16.65 -14.83 12.59
CA ALA A 416 15.85 -15.99 12.95
C ALA A 416 16.25 -16.46 14.35
N VAL A 417 15.35 -16.33 15.31
CA VAL A 417 15.63 -16.47 16.73
C VAL A 417 14.95 -17.71 17.29
N GLY A 418 15.71 -18.63 17.85
CA GLY A 418 15.21 -19.79 18.55
C GLY A 418 14.33 -20.70 17.69
N GLY A 419 13.23 -21.16 18.27
CA GLY A 419 12.30 -22.09 17.64
C GLY A 419 12.52 -23.54 18.06
N PHE A 420 12.01 -24.48 17.25
CA PHE A 420 12.07 -25.92 17.48
C PHE A 420 12.48 -26.66 16.20
N ASN A 421 13.49 -27.50 16.27
CA ASN A 421 14.06 -28.19 15.11
C ASN A 421 13.44 -29.58 14.82
N GLY A 422 12.52 -30.02 15.68
CA GLY A 422 11.89 -31.34 15.61
C GLY A 422 12.35 -32.28 16.75
N SER A 423 13.48 -31.96 17.39
CA SER A 423 14.03 -32.73 18.51
C SER A 423 14.11 -31.91 19.77
N ILE A 424 14.62 -30.71 19.69
CA ILE A 424 14.82 -29.78 20.81
C ILE A 424 14.38 -28.36 20.49
N GLY A 425 14.07 -27.63 21.57
CA GLY A 425 13.98 -26.17 21.49
C GLY A 425 15.37 -25.55 21.31
N LEU A 426 15.44 -24.45 20.59
CA LEU A 426 16.68 -23.81 20.17
C LEU A 426 16.96 -22.53 20.95
N SER A 427 18.22 -22.34 21.31
CA SER A 427 18.76 -21.04 21.74
C SER A 427 19.57 -20.36 20.65
N THR A 428 19.86 -21.08 19.56
CA THR A 428 20.64 -20.57 18.43
C THR A 428 19.91 -19.48 17.67
N VAL A 429 20.68 -18.57 17.08
CA VAL A 429 20.20 -17.44 16.28
C VAL A 429 21.00 -17.37 14.98
N GLU A 430 20.30 -17.23 13.89
CA GLU A 430 20.90 -17.05 12.55
C GLU A 430 20.51 -15.69 11.99
N VAL A 431 21.41 -15.09 11.23
CA VAL A 431 21.20 -13.82 10.56
C VAL A 431 21.34 -13.98 9.06
N TYR A 432 20.41 -13.37 8.31
CA TYR A 432 20.39 -13.38 6.87
C TYR A 432 20.70 -12.00 6.30
N ASN A 433 21.62 -11.99 5.35
CA ASN A 433 21.93 -10.80 4.57
C ASN A 433 21.38 -10.98 3.14
N TYR A 434 20.38 -10.19 2.78
CA TYR A 434 19.71 -10.29 1.47
C TYR A 434 20.62 -9.88 0.29
N LYS A 435 21.66 -9.06 0.56
CA LYS A 435 22.63 -8.61 -0.47
C LYS A 435 23.58 -9.72 -0.86
N THR A 436 23.98 -10.59 0.08
CA THR A 436 24.87 -11.74 -0.17
C THR A 436 24.10 -13.05 -0.33
N ASN A 437 22.81 -13.08 0.03
CA ASN A 437 21.96 -14.27 0.07
C ASN A 437 22.57 -15.41 0.94
N GLU A 438 23.05 -15.06 2.13
CA GLU A 438 23.72 -15.99 3.04
C GLU A 438 23.17 -15.92 4.45
N TRP A 439 23.11 -17.07 5.15
CA TRP A 439 22.80 -17.21 6.56
C TRP A 439 24.05 -17.50 7.38
N LEU A 440 24.23 -16.80 8.49
CA LEU A 440 25.32 -16.98 9.44
C LEU A 440 24.78 -17.08 10.86
N TYR A 441 25.44 -17.88 11.70
CA TYR A 441 25.16 -17.89 13.14
C TYR A 441 25.72 -16.63 13.80
N VAL A 442 24.97 -16.13 14.77
CA VAL A 442 25.43 -15.14 15.75
C VAL A 442 25.36 -15.76 17.16
N THR A 443 25.73 -15.01 18.19
CA THR A 443 25.71 -15.51 19.56
C THR A 443 24.32 -16.02 19.96
N SER A 444 24.30 -17.21 20.58
CA SER A 444 23.05 -17.85 21.02
C SER A 444 22.47 -17.16 22.25
N MET A 445 21.14 -17.22 22.40
CA MET A 445 20.45 -16.81 23.66
C MET A 445 20.91 -17.65 24.84
N ASN A 446 20.72 -17.13 26.05
CA ASN A 446 20.99 -17.86 27.31
C ASN A 446 19.97 -18.98 27.56
N THR A 447 18.75 -18.84 27.04
CA THR A 447 17.66 -19.80 27.21
C THR A 447 17.18 -20.35 25.88
N ARG A 448 16.84 -21.63 25.82
CA ARG A 448 16.14 -22.24 24.70
C ARG A 448 14.71 -21.73 24.67
N ARG A 449 14.27 -21.20 23.54
CA ARG A 449 12.94 -20.59 23.38
C ARG A 449 12.27 -21.10 22.12
N SER A 450 11.26 -21.93 22.23
CA SER A 450 10.30 -22.20 21.17
C SER A 450 9.04 -21.39 21.41
N SER A 451 8.25 -21.13 20.36
CA SER A 451 7.08 -20.23 20.44
C SER A 451 7.45 -18.87 21.06
N VAL A 452 8.60 -18.36 20.68
CA VAL A 452 9.16 -17.10 21.15
C VAL A 452 8.62 -15.95 20.32
N GLY A 453 8.29 -14.84 20.97
CA GLY A 453 8.00 -13.57 20.31
C GLY A 453 9.26 -12.71 20.23
N VAL A 454 9.43 -11.99 19.14
CA VAL A 454 10.56 -11.07 18.97
C VAL A 454 10.11 -9.70 18.50
N GLY A 455 10.87 -8.69 18.87
CA GLY A 455 10.68 -7.32 18.44
C GLY A 455 11.99 -6.54 18.47
N VAL A 456 12.07 -5.47 17.71
CA VAL A 456 13.23 -4.57 17.64
C VAL A 456 12.83 -3.21 18.17
N VAL A 457 13.54 -2.72 19.18
CA VAL A 457 13.37 -1.39 19.76
C VAL A 457 14.74 -0.76 19.93
N ASP A 458 14.88 0.49 19.53
CA ASP A 458 16.11 1.31 19.68
C ASP A 458 17.40 0.59 19.24
N GLY A 459 17.33 -0.12 18.11
CA GLY A 459 18.49 -0.83 17.55
C GLY A 459 18.89 -2.12 18.28
N LYS A 460 18.03 -2.63 19.16
CA LYS A 460 18.21 -3.87 19.89
C LYS A 460 17.09 -4.87 19.63
N LEU A 461 17.40 -6.15 19.66
CA LEU A 461 16.47 -7.25 19.43
C LEU A 461 16.07 -7.87 20.76
N TYR A 462 14.77 -8.08 20.95
CA TYR A 462 14.22 -8.65 22.18
C TYR A 462 13.58 -10.01 21.90
N ALA A 463 13.94 -11.03 22.67
CA ALA A 463 13.31 -12.34 22.67
C ALA A 463 12.42 -12.46 23.91
N VAL A 464 11.11 -12.58 23.70
CA VAL A 464 10.10 -12.46 24.74
C VAL A 464 9.43 -13.81 25.01
N GLY A 465 9.53 -14.29 26.21
CA GLY A 465 8.86 -15.50 26.69
C GLY A 465 9.20 -16.75 25.87
N GLY A 466 8.19 -17.50 25.51
CA GLY A 466 8.31 -18.78 24.81
C GLY A 466 8.22 -19.97 25.74
N TYR A 467 8.68 -21.11 25.26
CA TYR A 467 8.69 -22.38 25.99
C TYR A 467 10.10 -22.98 26.02
N ASP A 468 10.56 -23.34 27.19
CA ASP A 468 11.82 -24.05 27.39
C ASP A 468 11.54 -25.54 27.58
N GLY A 469 11.94 -26.35 26.60
CA GLY A 469 11.78 -27.80 26.63
C GLY A 469 12.64 -28.49 27.67
N ALA A 470 13.74 -27.88 28.14
CA ALA A 470 14.61 -28.44 29.18
C ALA A 470 13.95 -28.37 30.58
N SER A 471 13.42 -27.21 30.91
CA SER A 471 12.67 -27.03 32.18
C SER A 471 11.19 -27.42 32.06
N ARG A 472 10.69 -27.66 30.86
CA ARG A 472 9.27 -27.93 30.53
C ARG A 472 8.32 -26.83 31.02
N GLN A 473 8.74 -25.58 30.91
CA GLN A 473 7.98 -24.44 31.41
C GLN A 473 7.79 -23.37 30.30
N CYS A 474 6.63 -22.72 30.33
CA CYS A 474 6.44 -21.44 29.67
C CYS A 474 7.26 -20.37 30.41
N LEU A 475 7.78 -19.40 29.67
CA LEU A 475 8.74 -18.43 30.18
C LEU A 475 8.09 -17.05 30.37
N SER A 476 8.46 -16.39 31.47
CA SER A 476 8.26 -14.95 31.70
C SER A 476 9.51 -14.14 31.37
N THR A 477 10.66 -14.81 31.23
CA THR A 477 11.94 -14.16 30.99
C THR A 477 12.04 -13.54 29.62
N VAL A 478 12.81 -12.46 29.55
CA VAL A 478 13.06 -11.70 28.31
C VAL A 478 14.55 -11.46 28.17
N GLU A 479 15.09 -11.64 27.00
CA GLU A 479 16.48 -11.37 26.68
C GLU A 479 16.59 -10.28 25.59
N GLU A 480 17.56 -9.40 25.77
CA GLU A 480 17.93 -8.33 24.84
C GLU A 480 19.24 -8.69 24.13
N TYR A 481 19.28 -8.53 22.82
CA TYR A 481 20.49 -8.70 22.01
C TYR A 481 21.02 -7.35 21.56
N ASP A 482 22.27 -7.10 21.84
CA ASP A 482 23.03 -5.95 21.35
C ASP A 482 23.91 -6.37 20.15
N PRO A 483 23.60 -5.94 18.94
CA PRO A 483 24.36 -6.33 17.75
C PRO A 483 25.78 -5.78 17.72
N ALA A 484 26.05 -4.66 18.41
CA ALA A 484 27.37 -4.07 18.47
C ALA A 484 28.34 -4.90 19.36
N LEU A 485 27.78 -5.57 20.36
CA LEU A 485 28.54 -6.42 21.29
C LEU A 485 28.42 -7.91 20.96
N ASP A 486 27.51 -8.29 20.06
CA ASP A 486 27.13 -9.68 19.78
C ASP A 486 26.82 -10.46 21.07
N GLN A 487 25.99 -9.90 21.96
CA GLN A 487 25.68 -10.48 23.29
C GLN A 487 24.20 -10.41 23.61
N TRP A 488 23.72 -11.44 24.31
CA TRP A 488 22.40 -11.53 24.91
C TRP A 488 22.47 -11.29 26.42
N CYS A 489 21.59 -10.44 26.94
CA CYS A 489 21.44 -10.14 28.36
C CYS A 489 19.98 -10.26 28.77
N TYR A 490 19.73 -10.78 29.98
CA TYR A 490 18.39 -10.75 30.58
C TYR A 490 18.00 -9.29 30.91
N VAL A 491 16.75 -8.96 30.62
CA VAL A 491 16.11 -7.73 31.09
C VAL A 491 14.95 -8.08 32.03
N ALA A 492 14.14 -7.10 32.42
CA ALA A 492 13.03 -7.35 33.35
C ALA A 492 12.07 -8.42 32.82
N ASP A 493 11.63 -9.30 33.68
CA ASP A 493 10.65 -10.35 33.39
C ASP A 493 9.25 -9.78 33.23
N MET A 494 8.45 -10.39 32.36
CA MET A 494 7.00 -10.17 32.33
C MET A 494 6.35 -10.58 33.65
N SER A 495 5.20 -10.01 33.98
CA SER A 495 4.43 -10.40 35.18
C SER A 495 3.86 -11.82 35.08
N THR A 496 3.69 -12.34 33.87
CA THR A 496 3.12 -13.65 33.58
C THR A 496 3.97 -14.42 32.56
N ARG A 497 3.93 -15.75 32.70
CA ARG A 497 4.52 -16.64 31.69
C ARG A 497 3.68 -16.65 30.44
N ARG A 498 4.35 -16.52 29.29
CA ARG A 498 3.69 -16.47 27.97
C ARG A 498 4.48 -17.27 26.93
N SER A 499 3.92 -18.37 26.49
CA SER A 499 4.34 -19.08 25.30
C SER A 499 3.39 -18.75 24.16
N GLY A 500 3.90 -18.53 22.97
CA GLY A 500 3.07 -18.16 21.83
C GLY A 500 2.35 -16.82 21.98
N ALA A 501 2.95 -15.87 22.71
CA ALA A 501 2.49 -14.49 22.72
C ALA A 501 2.74 -13.84 21.38
N GLY A 502 1.81 -13.00 20.93
CA GLY A 502 2.05 -12.07 19.84
C GLY A 502 2.93 -10.91 20.33
N VAL A 503 4.01 -10.64 19.64
CA VAL A 503 4.92 -9.54 20.00
C VAL A 503 4.98 -8.52 18.87
N GLY A 504 4.85 -7.26 19.22
CA GLY A 504 4.92 -6.13 18.29
C GLY A 504 5.51 -4.90 18.96
N VAL A 505 5.95 -3.95 18.15
CA VAL A 505 6.55 -2.69 18.60
C VAL A 505 5.71 -1.52 18.12
N LEU A 506 5.36 -0.64 19.03
CA LEU A 506 4.59 0.56 18.75
C LEU A 506 5.09 1.71 19.62
N GLY A 507 5.43 2.86 18.98
CA GLY A 507 5.87 4.05 19.70
C GLY A 507 7.12 3.84 20.57
N GLY A 508 8.07 3.00 20.15
CA GLY A 508 9.27 2.68 20.92
C GLY A 508 9.04 1.75 22.11
N LEU A 509 7.85 1.15 22.22
CA LEU A 509 7.49 0.22 23.29
C LEU A 509 7.24 -1.18 22.71
N LEU A 510 7.58 -2.21 23.49
CA LEU A 510 7.44 -3.62 23.11
C LEU A 510 6.19 -4.22 23.77
N TYR A 511 5.27 -4.73 22.98
CA TYR A 511 4.02 -5.32 23.44
C TYR A 511 4.06 -6.84 23.35
N ALA A 512 3.63 -7.50 24.42
CA ALA A 512 3.40 -8.94 24.47
C ALA A 512 1.90 -9.21 24.68
N ALA A 513 1.23 -9.69 23.65
CA ALA A 513 -0.21 -9.87 23.63
C ALA A 513 -0.58 -11.35 23.73
N GLY A 514 -1.41 -11.70 24.69
CA GLY A 514 -1.95 -13.04 24.86
C GLY A 514 -0.89 -14.11 25.18
N GLY A 515 -0.91 -15.19 24.39
CA GLY A 515 -0.12 -16.39 24.65
C GLY A 515 -0.79 -17.35 25.64
N HIS A 516 -0.05 -18.32 26.13
CA HIS A 516 -0.56 -19.30 27.11
C HIS A 516 0.48 -19.68 28.15
N ASP A 517 -0.02 -20.15 29.27
CA ASP A 517 0.76 -20.83 30.29
C ASP A 517 0.11 -22.19 30.59
N GLY A 518 0.65 -23.25 29.97
CA GLY A 518 0.00 -24.55 29.97
C GLY A 518 -1.40 -24.51 29.29
N PRO A 519 -2.46 -24.91 30.03
CA PRO A 519 -3.83 -24.94 29.45
C PRO A 519 -4.50 -23.57 29.39
N LEU A 520 -3.98 -22.56 30.08
CA LEU A 520 -4.59 -21.25 30.19
C LEU A 520 -4.18 -20.35 29.01
N VAL A 521 -5.11 -20.06 28.12
CA VAL A 521 -4.94 -19.06 27.04
C VAL A 521 -5.29 -17.68 27.57
N ARG A 522 -4.45 -16.69 27.30
CA ARG A 522 -4.54 -15.35 27.87
C ARG A 522 -5.14 -14.34 26.91
N LYS A 523 -5.85 -13.37 27.45
CA LYS A 523 -6.24 -12.14 26.74
C LYS A 523 -5.47 -10.91 27.24
N SER A 524 -4.72 -11.06 28.33
CA SER A 524 -3.95 -9.95 28.91
C SER A 524 -2.79 -9.53 28.01
N VAL A 525 -2.45 -8.25 28.08
CA VAL A 525 -1.39 -7.64 27.30
C VAL A 525 -0.47 -6.86 28.22
N GLU A 526 0.83 -7.04 28.06
CA GLU A 526 1.86 -6.31 28.77
C GLU A 526 2.69 -5.48 27.80
N VAL A 527 3.14 -4.33 28.26
CA VAL A 527 4.02 -3.45 27.49
C VAL A 527 5.32 -3.20 28.26
N TYR A 528 6.43 -3.34 27.56
CA TYR A 528 7.78 -3.09 28.06
C TYR A 528 8.30 -1.76 27.59
N ASP A 529 8.82 -0.99 28.51
CA ASP A 529 9.53 0.26 28.26
C ASP A 529 11.04 0.04 28.45
N PRO A 530 11.84 0.06 27.37
CA PRO A 530 13.29 -0.12 27.46
C PRO A 530 14.00 0.96 28.26
N GLN A 531 13.46 2.18 28.31
CA GLN A 531 14.06 3.30 29.05
C GLN A 531 14.02 3.08 30.57
N THR A 532 12.93 2.49 31.04
CA THR A 532 12.73 2.21 32.49
C THR A 532 13.03 0.77 32.84
N ASN A 533 13.25 -0.12 31.88
CA ASN A 533 13.38 -1.57 32.05
C ASN A 533 12.24 -2.17 32.89
N THR A 534 10.99 -1.81 32.58
CA THR A 534 9.81 -2.27 33.32
C THR A 534 8.70 -2.73 32.39
N TRP A 535 7.95 -3.74 32.84
CA TRP A 535 6.70 -4.19 32.24
C TRP A 535 5.50 -3.62 32.99
N ARG A 536 4.46 -3.26 32.27
CA ARG A 536 3.16 -2.88 32.83
C ARG A 536 2.03 -3.52 32.04
N LEU A 537 0.93 -3.83 32.73
CA LEU A 537 -0.30 -4.29 32.09
C LEU A 537 -1.01 -3.09 31.41
N VAL A 538 -1.61 -3.37 30.28
CA VAL A 538 -2.55 -2.48 29.58
C VAL A 538 -3.91 -3.16 29.49
N CYS A 539 -4.91 -2.53 28.85
CA CYS A 539 -6.24 -3.10 28.69
C CYS A 539 -6.18 -4.49 28.03
N ASP A 540 -7.01 -5.42 28.50
CA ASP A 540 -7.12 -6.77 27.95
C ASP A 540 -7.75 -6.75 26.56
N MET A 541 -7.33 -7.68 25.69
CA MET A 541 -8.01 -7.96 24.43
C MET A 541 -9.46 -8.42 24.66
N ASN A 542 -10.30 -8.30 23.64
CA ASN A 542 -11.67 -8.83 23.70
C ASN A 542 -11.69 -10.37 23.77
N MET A 543 -10.73 -11.03 23.12
CA MET A 543 -10.65 -12.49 23.03
C MET A 543 -9.30 -13.00 23.57
N CYS A 544 -9.32 -14.22 24.14
CA CYS A 544 -8.10 -14.96 24.43
C CYS A 544 -7.44 -15.37 23.11
N ARG A 545 -6.13 -15.17 23.01
CA ARG A 545 -5.38 -15.49 21.79
C ARG A 545 -3.99 -16.02 22.13
N ARG A 546 -3.66 -17.18 21.59
CA ARG A 546 -2.27 -17.67 21.51
C ARG A 546 -1.90 -17.89 20.05
N ASN A 547 -0.61 -17.80 19.74
CA ASN A 547 -0.08 -18.02 18.39
C ASN A 547 -0.75 -17.11 17.34
N ALA A 548 -1.09 -15.90 17.75
CA ALA A 548 -1.60 -14.85 16.89
C ALA A 548 -0.45 -14.10 16.20
N GLY A 549 -0.71 -13.54 15.03
CA GLY A 549 0.17 -12.59 14.39
C GLY A 549 0.00 -11.19 14.98
N VAL A 550 1.06 -10.38 14.96
CA VAL A 550 1.02 -8.99 15.42
C VAL A 550 1.75 -8.09 14.45
N CYS A 551 1.17 -6.95 14.16
CA CYS A 551 1.84 -5.86 13.45
C CYS A 551 1.37 -4.51 13.97
N ALA A 552 2.20 -3.48 13.74
CA ALA A 552 1.87 -2.10 14.08
C ALA A 552 1.81 -1.24 12.82
N ILE A 553 0.77 -0.43 12.71
CA ILE A 553 0.57 0.50 11.60
C ILE A 553 -0.30 1.67 12.03
N ASN A 554 -0.01 2.86 11.51
CA ASN A 554 -0.79 4.08 11.75
C ASN A 554 -1.04 4.39 13.24
N GLY A 555 -0.06 4.09 14.10
CA GLY A 555 -0.19 4.32 15.54
C GLY A 555 -1.07 3.32 16.29
N LEU A 556 -1.46 2.21 15.66
CA LEU A 556 -2.27 1.14 16.22
C LEU A 556 -1.53 -0.20 16.19
N LEU A 557 -1.79 -1.06 17.17
CA LEU A 557 -1.24 -2.42 17.25
C LEU A 557 -2.33 -3.43 16.90
N TYR A 558 -2.14 -4.20 15.84
CA TYR A 558 -3.09 -5.21 15.38
C TYR A 558 -2.68 -6.60 15.84
N VAL A 559 -3.64 -7.39 16.31
CA VAL A 559 -3.50 -8.80 16.68
C VAL A 559 -4.43 -9.64 15.81
N ILE A 560 -3.86 -10.57 15.06
CA ILE A 560 -4.51 -11.24 13.95
C ILE A 560 -4.67 -12.73 14.25
N GLY A 561 -5.89 -13.22 14.21
CA GLY A 561 -6.19 -14.64 14.36
C GLY A 561 -5.73 -15.22 15.68
N GLY A 562 -5.02 -16.34 15.62
CA GLY A 562 -4.61 -17.13 16.78
C GLY A 562 -5.64 -18.19 17.14
N ASP A 563 -5.48 -18.75 18.33
CA ASP A 563 -6.30 -19.84 18.89
C ASP A 563 -6.74 -19.44 20.30
N ASP A 564 -8.02 -19.59 20.61
CA ASP A 564 -8.58 -19.24 21.93
C ASP A 564 -8.61 -20.40 22.92
N GLY A 565 -8.08 -21.55 22.52
CA GLY A 565 -8.13 -22.82 23.25
C GLY A 565 -9.21 -23.77 22.77
N SER A 566 -10.19 -23.28 21.98
CA SER A 566 -11.26 -24.08 21.41
C SER A 566 -11.26 -24.09 19.88
N CYS A 567 -10.94 -22.97 19.26
CA CYS A 567 -10.93 -22.84 17.80
C CYS A 567 -9.89 -21.85 17.30
N ASN A 568 -9.56 -21.97 16.01
CA ASN A 568 -8.76 -20.96 15.30
C ASN A 568 -9.63 -19.75 14.98
N LEU A 569 -9.13 -18.56 15.26
CA LEU A 569 -9.86 -17.31 15.10
C LEU A 569 -9.62 -16.71 13.72
N SER A 570 -10.69 -16.18 13.10
CA SER A 570 -10.64 -15.38 11.88
C SER A 570 -10.69 -13.88 12.15
N SER A 571 -10.97 -13.48 13.38
CA SER A 571 -11.09 -12.10 13.81
C SER A 571 -9.74 -11.42 13.99
N VAL A 572 -9.75 -10.11 13.83
CA VAL A 572 -8.61 -9.22 14.08
C VAL A 572 -9.07 -8.12 15.01
N GLU A 573 -8.27 -7.81 15.99
CA GLU A 573 -8.51 -6.69 16.88
C GLU A 573 -7.28 -5.77 16.95
N PHE A 574 -7.51 -4.49 17.20
CA PHE A 574 -6.46 -3.50 17.32
C PHE A 574 -6.52 -2.72 18.62
N TYR A 575 -5.36 -2.37 19.11
CA TYR A 575 -5.16 -1.57 20.32
C TYR A 575 -4.81 -0.13 19.95
N ASN A 576 -5.52 0.81 20.57
CA ASN A 576 -5.21 2.23 20.49
C ASN A 576 -4.58 2.70 21.80
N PRO A 577 -3.27 3.04 21.83
CA PRO A 577 -2.59 3.44 23.06
C PRO A 577 -3.07 4.78 23.62
N ALA A 578 -3.63 5.66 22.80
CA ALA A 578 -4.17 6.95 23.24
C ALA A 578 -5.44 6.80 24.11
N THR A 579 -6.22 5.73 23.89
CA THR A 579 -7.47 5.47 24.59
C THR A 579 -7.40 4.28 25.54
N ASP A 580 -6.30 3.52 25.52
CA ASP A 580 -6.12 2.23 26.20
C ASP A 580 -7.30 1.28 25.95
N LYS A 581 -7.70 1.11 24.69
CA LYS A 581 -8.84 0.27 24.29
C LYS A 581 -8.52 -0.64 23.12
N TRP A 582 -9.15 -1.83 23.14
CA TRP A 582 -9.17 -2.80 22.05
C TRP A 582 -10.48 -2.73 21.29
N SER A 583 -10.41 -2.81 19.98
CA SER A 583 -11.57 -2.84 19.07
C SER A 583 -11.37 -3.93 18.01
N LEU A 584 -12.45 -4.64 17.68
CA LEU A 584 -12.47 -5.58 16.57
C LEU A 584 -12.63 -4.82 15.25
N ILE A 585 -11.94 -5.25 14.19
CA ILE A 585 -12.26 -4.77 12.85
C ILE A 585 -13.56 -5.41 12.36
N PRO A 586 -14.33 -4.71 11.49
CA PRO A 586 -15.65 -5.19 11.08
C PRO A 586 -15.63 -6.44 10.20
N THR A 587 -14.50 -6.73 9.55
CA THR A 587 -14.34 -7.82 8.58
C THR A 587 -13.39 -8.89 9.13
N ASN A 588 -13.62 -10.14 8.75
CA ASN A 588 -12.81 -11.29 9.17
C ASN A 588 -12.02 -11.85 7.99
N MET A 589 -10.92 -12.55 8.30
CA MET A 589 -10.21 -13.38 7.32
C MET A 589 -11.16 -14.47 6.76
N SER A 590 -10.86 -14.98 5.59
CA SER A 590 -11.63 -16.06 4.95
C SER A 590 -11.66 -17.35 5.78
N ASN A 591 -10.57 -17.63 6.51
CA ASN A 591 -10.41 -18.78 7.39
C ASN A 591 -9.85 -18.35 8.76
N GLY A 592 -10.38 -18.95 9.83
CA GLY A 592 -9.72 -18.90 11.14
C GLY A 592 -8.37 -19.60 11.08
N ARG A 593 -7.32 -18.93 11.54
CA ARG A 593 -5.95 -19.48 11.50
C ARG A 593 -5.12 -19.08 12.72
N SER A 594 -4.37 -20.04 13.22
CA SER A 594 -3.30 -19.81 14.19
C SER A 594 -1.94 -20.04 13.54
N TYR A 595 -0.87 -19.58 14.19
CA TYR A 595 0.49 -19.70 13.68
C TYR A 595 0.69 -19.13 12.26
N ALA A 596 -0.11 -18.15 11.88
CA ALA A 596 0.11 -17.36 10.70
C ALA A 596 1.19 -16.31 10.97
N GLY A 597 1.98 -16.00 9.95
CA GLY A 597 2.89 -14.86 9.98
C GLY A 597 2.20 -13.62 9.45
N VAL A 598 2.59 -12.47 9.97
CA VAL A 598 2.02 -11.18 9.57
C VAL A 598 3.13 -10.18 9.29
N ALA A 599 2.97 -9.43 8.21
CA ALA A 599 3.84 -8.30 7.88
C ALA A 599 3.02 -7.14 7.30
N VAL A 600 3.63 -5.97 7.26
CA VAL A 600 3.06 -4.78 6.62
C VAL A 600 3.95 -4.40 5.45
N ILE A 601 3.33 -4.18 4.30
CA ILE A 601 4.01 -3.75 3.08
C ILE A 601 3.27 -2.57 2.45
N ASP A 602 3.93 -1.89 1.52
CA ASP A 602 3.28 -0.90 0.69
C ASP A 602 2.20 -1.56 -0.16
N LYS A 603 1.05 -0.87 -0.31
CA LYS A 603 -0.03 -1.37 -1.16
C LYS A 603 0.51 -1.46 -2.59
N PRO A 604 0.52 -2.65 -3.23
CA PRO A 604 0.83 -2.76 -4.64
C PRO A 604 -0.18 -1.94 -5.45
N LEU A 605 0.31 -1.18 -6.41
CA LEU A 605 -0.52 -0.37 -7.30
C LEU A 605 -1.19 -1.23 -8.34
#